data_d1bf73c06bd221333f9b7b71988a5eeb
#
_entry.id   d1bf73c06bd221333f9b7b71988a5eeb
#
_cell.length_a   1.000
_cell.length_b   1.000
_cell.length_c   1.000
_cell.angle_alpha   90.00
_cell.angle_beta   90.00
_cell.angle_gamma   90.00
#
_symmetry.space_group_name_H-M   'P 1'
#
loop_
_entity.id
_entity.type
_entity.pdbx_description
1 polymer ?
#
loop_
_entity_poly.entity_id
_entity_poly.type
_entity_poly.pdbx_seq_one_letter_code
_entity_poly.pdbx_strand_id
1 'polypeptide(L)'
;MLAHGAGLCYIEEAFHAFYKEALGLTKLSARERARMGLLALVVAAAVLFFCSKSSPAYPINDWSDANIYFSAGKGMLAGRVMYRDLYDHKGPLIYALHALCALVCPADFTGVWVLEILFAAAFLLEGYRAVKAMAGRRAALLSIPLTALCVHTSYCFQAGDSAEELALPMILLVQLHWLESLKSEKPVFLGRLLGDGFLFGCVFWMKFTLCGTQGMALLLGCLLDARRNGAKGFFRSLGGLLLGFLLSTLPWLIYFGLNGALADWLKTYLYDNLFLYSSGEGGLLWRAKQMLKSGWEWLSRSPLCALPVCAGVIASCFGRGKTGWQRIGWLLPFLLGALGVFIGGKTYPYYPLALAAFLPCFFGWLGALLEKRLAGLSKRAYPCIAAALC
;
A
#
# COMPACT_ATOMS: atom_id res chain seq x y z
N MET A 1 -12.07 25.91 -32.36
CA MET A 1 -13.03 24.99 -31.69
C MET A 1 -12.83 23.50 -32.00
N LEU A 2 -12.23 23.10 -33.12
CA LEU A 2 -12.04 21.67 -33.49
C LEU A 2 -10.82 20.98 -32.82
N ALA A 3 -9.84 21.69 -32.32
CA ALA A 3 -8.66 21.09 -31.67
C ALA A 3 -8.90 20.63 -30.22
N HIS A 4 -9.87 21.22 -29.51
CA HIS A 4 -10.22 20.83 -28.12
C HIS A 4 -11.01 19.51 -28.05
N GLY A 5 -11.84 19.20 -29.06
CA GLY A 5 -12.61 17.96 -29.13
C GLY A 5 -11.74 16.71 -29.37
N ALA A 6 -10.69 16.84 -30.17
CA ALA A 6 -9.79 15.73 -30.47
C ALA A 6 -8.91 15.32 -29.27
N GLY A 7 -8.48 16.27 -28.44
CA GLY A 7 -7.70 16.00 -27.24
C GLY A 7 -8.48 15.25 -26.16
N LEU A 8 -9.73 15.63 -25.91
CA LEU A 8 -10.63 14.96 -24.97
C LEU A 8 -11.01 13.54 -25.43
N CYS A 9 -11.30 13.35 -26.72
CA CYS A 9 -11.60 12.03 -27.29
C CYS A 9 -10.38 11.08 -27.16
N TYR A 10 -9.16 11.59 -27.33
CA TYR A 10 -7.93 10.81 -27.16
C TYR A 10 -7.67 10.37 -25.73
N ILE A 11 -7.93 11.25 -24.76
CA ILE A 11 -7.85 10.93 -23.34
C ILE A 11 -8.89 9.85 -22.99
N GLU A 12 -10.08 9.93 -23.55
CA GLU A 12 -11.18 9.00 -23.31
C GLU A 12 -10.93 7.59 -23.90
N GLU A 13 -10.37 7.49 -25.11
CA GLU A 13 -10.03 6.18 -25.69
C GLU A 13 -8.84 5.53 -24.97
N ALA A 14 -7.86 6.32 -24.49
CA ALA A 14 -6.78 5.82 -23.64
C ALA A 14 -7.34 5.26 -22.33
N PHE A 15 -8.35 5.91 -21.77
CA PHE A 15 -9.07 5.43 -20.60
C PHE A 15 -9.87 4.15 -20.88
N HIS A 16 -10.47 4.00 -22.04
CA HIS A 16 -11.28 2.81 -22.37
C HIS A 16 -10.39 1.58 -22.56
N ALA A 17 -9.24 1.71 -23.23
CA ALA A 17 -8.25 0.65 -23.34
C ALA A 17 -7.61 0.31 -21.99
N PHE A 18 -7.28 1.34 -21.18
CA PHE A 18 -6.80 1.21 -19.81
C PHE A 18 -7.69 0.31 -18.97
N TYR A 19 -9.01 0.43 -19.10
CA TYR A 19 -9.94 -0.33 -18.26
C TYR A 19 -10.32 -1.70 -18.81
N LYS A 20 -10.34 -1.88 -20.12
CA LYS A 20 -10.68 -3.17 -20.73
C LYS A 20 -9.59 -4.21 -20.49
N GLU A 21 -8.32 -3.79 -20.45
CA GLU A 21 -7.16 -4.65 -20.21
C GLU A 21 -6.71 -4.68 -18.72
N ALA A 22 -6.91 -3.58 -18.00
CA ALA A 22 -6.33 -3.34 -16.68
C ALA A 22 -6.92 -4.19 -15.53
N LEU A 23 -8.05 -4.81 -15.71
CA LEU A 23 -8.73 -5.50 -14.63
C LEU A 23 -8.50 -7.03 -14.56
N GLY A 24 -7.62 -7.62 -15.37
CA GLY A 24 -7.08 -8.97 -15.17
C GLY A 24 -5.61 -8.83 -14.84
N LEU A 25 -5.22 -8.88 -13.56
CA LEU A 25 -3.80 -8.97 -13.23
C LEU A 25 -3.23 -10.16 -14.00
N THR A 26 -2.37 -9.87 -14.95
CA THR A 26 -1.71 -10.91 -15.74
C THR A 26 -0.96 -11.82 -14.78
N LYS A 27 -1.33 -13.09 -14.73
CA LYS A 27 -0.54 -14.09 -14.04
C LYS A 27 0.85 -14.07 -14.66
N LEU A 28 1.85 -13.66 -13.89
CA LEU A 28 3.23 -13.75 -14.35
C LEU A 28 3.62 -15.23 -14.44
N SER A 29 4.32 -15.60 -15.51
CA SER A 29 4.99 -16.90 -15.53
C SER A 29 6.00 -16.99 -14.38
N ALA A 30 6.31 -18.18 -13.89
CA ALA A 30 7.28 -18.36 -12.80
C ALA A 30 8.63 -17.70 -13.13
N ARG A 31 9.10 -17.83 -14.38
CA ARG A 31 10.34 -17.20 -14.87
C ARG A 31 10.27 -15.67 -14.88
N GLU A 32 9.13 -15.10 -15.30
CA GLU A 32 8.96 -13.64 -15.28
C GLU A 32 8.87 -13.11 -13.84
N ARG A 33 8.14 -13.80 -12.96
CA ARG A 33 8.03 -13.45 -11.54
C ARG A 33 9.41 -13.43 -10.88
N ALA A 34 10.23 -14.46 -11.10
CA ALA A 34 11.57 -14.54 -10.56
C ALA A 34 12.47 -13.39 -11.07
N ARG A 35 12.45 -13.10 -12.38
CA ARG A 35 13.23 -12.00 -12.97
C ARG A 35 12.81 -10.63 -12.46
N MET A 36 11.49 -10.38 -12.40
CA MET A 36 10.98 -9.09 -11.92
C MET A 36 11.11 -8.95 -10.41
N GLY A 37 10.98 -10.05 -9.66
CA GLY A 37 11.29 -10.07 -8.23
C GLY A 37 12.76 -9.73 -7.95
N LEU A 38 13.69 -10.31 -8.72
CA LEU A 38 15.12 -9.96 -8.60
C LEU A 38 15.38 -8.49 -8.96
N LEU A 39 14.76 -7.98 -10.04
CA LEU A 39 14.88 -6.56 -10.40
C LEU A 39 14.32 -5.67 -9.29
N ALA A 40 13.17 -6.00 -8.74
CA ALA A 40 12.57 -5.26 -7.63
C ALA A 40 13.44 -5.27 -6.38
N LEU A 41 14.07 -6.42 -6.05
CA LEU A 41 15.04 -6.52 -4.95
C LEU A 41 16.26 -5.63 -5.17
N VAL A 42 16.84 -5.66 -6.37
CA VAL A 42 18.02 -4.83 -6.69
C VAL A 42 17.67 -3.35 -6.62
N VAL A 43 16.52 -2.94 -7.19
CA VAL A 43 16.08 -1.54 -7.15
C VAL A 43 15.76 -1.10 -5.72
N ALA A 44 15.05 -1.92 -4.94
CA ALA A 44 14.75 -1.64 -3.53
C ALA A 44 16.05 -1.50 -2.72
N ALA A 45 16.98 -2.46 -2.85
CA ALA A 45 18.26 -2.41 -2.15
C ALA A 45 19.07 -1.15 -2.50
N ALA A 46 19.15 -0.80 -3.80
CA ALA A 46 19.87 0.38 -4.25
C ALA A 46 19.27 1.69 -3.70
N VAL A 47 17.95 1.85 -3.75
CA VAL A 47 17.30 3.07 -3.26
C VAL A 47 17.33 3.15 -1.73
N LEU A 48 17.01 2.06 -1.04
CA LEU A 48 17.02 2.03 0.43
C LEU A 48 18.43 2.13 1.01
N PHE A 49 19.48 1.76 0.28
CA PHE A 49 20.85 1.97 0.72
C PHE A 49 21.15 3.45 0.99
N PHE A 50 20.58 4.35 0.18
CA PHE A 50 20.76 5.82 0.32
C PHE A 50 19.64 6.50 1.10
N CYS A 51 18.44 5.94 1.15
CA CYS A 51 17.28 6.61 1.71
C CYS A 51 16.90 6.14 3.12
N SER A 52 17.14 4.86 3.46
CA SER A 52 16.82 4.34 4.79
C SER A 52 17.98 4.54 5.76
N LYS A 53 17.69 5.04 6.95
CA LYS A 53 18.67 5.13 8.05
C LYS A 53 18.99 3.80 8.73
N SER A 54 18.24 2.74 8.42
CA SER A 54 18.59 1.38 8.81
C SER A 54 19.70 0.78 7.95
N SER A 55 20.04 1.42 6.83
CA SER A 55 21.06 0.95 5.89
C SER A 55 22.47 1.04 6.47
N PRO A 56 23.38 0.13 6.07
CA PRO A 56 24.79 0.19 6.47
C PRO A 56 25.53 1.48 6.04
N ALA A 57 24.94 2.29 5.16
CA ALA A 57 25.49 3.60 4.81
C ALA A 57 25.43 4.61 5.96
N TYR A 58 24.59 4.36 6.96
CA TYR A 58 24.40 5.23 8.12
C TYR A 58 24.96 4.56 9.39
N PRO A 59 25.93 5.16 10.05
CA PRO A 59 26.54 4.58 11.26
C PRO A 59 25.60 4.61 12.45
N ILE A 60 24.61 5.52 12.44
CA ILE A 60 23.62 5.70 13.50
C ILE A 60 22.24 5.88 12.88
N ASN A 61 21.27 5.10 13.33
CA ASN A 61 19.86 5.37 13.07
C ASN A 61 19.32 6.29 14.19
N ASP A 62 19.12 7.56 13.88
CA ASP A 62 18.60 8.58 14.81
C ASP A 62 17.06 8.68 14.79
N TRP A 63 16.39 7.79 14.06
CA TRP A 63 14.93 7.74 13.99
C TRP A 63 14.33 7.11 15.25
N SER A 64 13.52 7.87 15.98
CA SER A 64 12.99 7.44 17.29
C SER A 64 12.11 6.18 17.19
N ASP A 65 11.21 6.12 16.19
CA ASP A 65 10.30 4.98 16.05
C ASP A 65 11.09 3.68 15.77
N ALA A 66 12.09 3.71 14.87
CA ALA A 66 12.95 2.57 14.57
C ALA A 66 13.69 2.07 15.83
N ASN A 67 14.23 3.00 16.63
CA ASN A 67 14.91 2.65 17.87
C ASN A 67 13.96 2.03 18.91
N ILE A 68 12.71 2.52 18.99
CA ILE A 68 11.68 1.95 19.87
C ILE A 68 11.36 0.52 19.41
N TYR A 69 11.08 0.31 18.12
CA TYR A 69 10.73 -1.01 17.60
C TYR A 69 11.85 -2.03 17.77
N PHE A 70 13.08 -1.64 17.45
CA PHE A 70 14.25 -2.51 17.56
C PHE A 70 14.59 -2.83 19.02
N SER A 71 14.49 -1.85 19.91
CA SER A 71 14.69 -2.06 21.36
C SER A 71 13.62 -2.95 21.96
N ALA A 72 12.35 -2.75 21.56
CA ALA A 72 11.25 -3.62 21.96
C ALA A 72 11.45 -5.07 21.44
N GLY A 73 11.85 -5.23 20.17
CA GLY A 73 12.19 -6.53 19.60
C GLY A 73 13.30 -7.25 20.38
N LYS A 74 14.40 -6.56 20.70
CA LYS A 74 15.46 -7.10 21.57
C LYS A 74 14.96 -7.42 22.98
N GLY A 75 14.10 -6.58 23.53
CA GLY A 75 13.46 -6.83 24.82
C GLY A 75 12.63 -8.11 24.81
N MET A 76 11.84 -8.36 23.75
CA MET A 76 11.08 -9.61 23.58
C MET A 76 12.01 -10.85 23.54
N LEU A 77 13.13 -10.77 22.84
CA LEU A 77 14.15 -11.84 22.82
C LEU A 77 14.79 -12.07 24.19
N ALA A 78 14.87 -11.02 25.02
CA ALA A 78 15.35 -11.10 26.40
C ALA A 78 14.26 -11.52 27.41
N GLY A 79 13.09 -11.99 26.93
CA GLY A 79 11.99 -12.48 27.78
C GLY A 79 11.08 -11.38 28.35
N ARG A 80 11.20 -10.13 27.90
CA ARG A 80 10.26 -9.06 28.25
C ARG A 80 8.98 -9.20 27.44
N VAL A 81 7.84 -8.97 28.08
CA VAL A 81 6.52 -9.06 27.43
C VAL A 81 6.07 -7.66 27.05
N MET A 82 5.76 -7.49 25.76
CA MET A 82 5.27 -6.22 25.23
C MET A 82 3.97 -5.81 25.93
N TYR A 83 3.79 -4.52 26.17
CA TYR A 83 2.68 -3.85 26.87
C TYR A 83 2.65 -4.08 28.39
N ARG A 84 3.14 -5.19 28.92
CA ARG A 84 3.29 -5.43 30.35
C ARG A 84 4.62 -4.90 30.88
N ASP A 85 5.73 -5.27 30.25
CA ASP A 85 7.10 -4.93 30.70
C ASP A 85 7.72 -3.80 29.86
N LEU A 86 7.21 -3.59 28.64
CA LEU A 86 7.65 -2.58 27.68
C LEU A 86 6.42 -1.83 27.16
N TYR A 87 6.46 -0.51 27.18
CA TYR A 87 5.32 0.30 26.73
C TYR A 87 5.61 0.97 25.40
N ASP A 88 4.75 0.71 24.42
CA ASP A 88 4.52 1.51 23.22
C ASP A 88 3.13 1.17 22.67
N HIS A 89 2.58 2.02 21.80
CA HIS A 89 1.20 1.95 21.33
C HIS A 89 1.02 1.47 19.88
N LYS A 90 2.07 0.96 19.22
CA LYS A 90 1.92 0.24 17.95
C LYS A 90 1.43 -1.20 18.18
N GLY A 91 1.02 -1.87 17.11
CA GLY A 91 0.59 -3.27 17.19
C GLY A 91 1.75 -4.26 17.38
N PRO A 92 1.49 -5.46 17.90
CA PRO A 92 2.55 -6.40 18.27
C PRO A 92 3.37 -6.94 17.09
N LEU A 93 2.82 -6.92 15.88
CA LEU A 93 3.52 -7.45 14.70
C LEU A 93 4.80 -6.67 14.39
N ILE A 94 4.81 -5.34 14.57
CA ILE A 94 6.01 -4.56 14.26
C ILE A 94 7.18 -4.94 15.17
N TYR A 95 6.94 -5.14 16.47
CA TYR A 95 7.97 -5.54 17.43
C TYR A 95 8.47 -6.97 17.17
N ALA A 96 7.57 -7.88 16.79
CA ALA A 96 7.95 -9.25 16.45
C ALA A 96 8.81 -9.30 15.17
N LEU A 97 8.53 -8.46 14.17
CA LEU A 97 9.39 -8.32 12.98
C LEU A 97 10.77 -7.82 13.37
N HIS A 98 10.85 -6.83 14.27
CA HIS A 98 12.12 -6.31 14.79
C HIS A 98 12.84 -7.32 15.68
N ALA A 99 12.12 -8.16 16.42
CA ALA A 99 12.73 -9.28 17.15
C ALA A 99 13.39 -10.26 16.19
N LEU A 100 12.76 -10.60 15.07
CA LEU A 100 13.37 -11.44 14.02
C LEU A 100 14.62 -10.76 13.41
N CYS A 101 14.59 -9.45 13.17
CA CYS A 101 15.73 -8.69 12.70
C CYS A 101 16.88 -8.71 13.72
N ALA A 102 16.58 -8.50 14.99
CA ALA A 102 17.56 -8.52 16.08
C ALA A 102 18.12 -9.92 16.36
N LEU A 103 17.39 -10.98 16.05
CA LEU A 103 17.89 -12.36 16.12
C LEU A 103 19.01 -12.61 15.11
N VAL A 104 18.91 -11.99 13.92
CA VAL A 104 19.90 -12.12 12.83
C VAL A 104 21.04 -11.11 13.00
N CYS A 105 20.72 -9.85 13.32
CA CYS A 105 21.66 -8.74 13.49
C CYS A 105 21.37 -7.96 14.77
N PRO A 106 21.87 -8.41 15.94
CA PRO A 106 21.55 -7.74 17.21
C PRO A 106 22.31 -6.43 17.43
N ALA A 107 23.43 -6.23 16.72
CA ALA A 107 24.35 -5.11 16.96
C ALA A 107 23.91 -3.81 16.25
N ASP A 108 23.24 -3.92 15.10
CA ASP A 108 22.87 -2.80 14.24
C ASP A 108 21.55 -3.02 13.50
N PHE A 109 21.16 -2.05 12.68
CA PHE A 109 19.90 -2.08 11.92
C PHE A 109 19.98 -2.83 10.58
N THR A 110 21.07 -3.54 10.26
CA THR A 110 21.19 -4.25 8.97
C THR A 110 20.07 -5.26 8.76
N GLY A 111 19.65 -5.97 9.81
CA GLY A 111 18.49 -6.89 9.74
C GLY A 111 17.18 -6.15 9.40
N VAL A 112 16.98 -4.97 9.93
CA VAL A 112 15.83 -4.11 9.63
C VAL A 112 15.91 -3.60 8.18
N TRP A 113 17.05 -3.15 7.71
CA TRP A 113 17.26 -2.76 6.32
C TRP A 113 16.94 -3.89 5.32
N VAL A 114 17.32 -5.11 5.62
CA VAL A 114 16.96 -6.28 4.81
C VAL A 114 15.43 -6.49 4.82
N LEU A 115 14.77 -6.32 5.96
CA LEU A 115 13.30 -6.37 6.07
C LEU A 115 12.65 -5.32 5.17
N GLU A 116 13.10 -4.06 5.23
CA GLU A 116 12.61 -2.97 4.36
C GLU A 116 12.78 -3.32 2.88
N ILE A 117 13.94 -3.86 2.46
CA ILE A 117 14.17 -4.30 1.08
C ILE A 117 13.15 -5.36 0.64
N LEU A 118 12.87 -6.35 1.48
CA LEU A 118 11.92 -7.41 1.15
C LEU A 118 10.49 -6.87 0.97
N PHE A 119 10.06 -5.99 1.85
CA PHE A 119 8.72 -5.38 1.77
C PHE A 119 8.63 -4.39 0.59
N ALA A 120 9.64 -3.56 0.36
CA ALA A 120 9.70 -2.68 -0.79
C ALA A 120 9.72 -3.47 -2.11
N ALA A 121 10.50 -4.55 -2.20
CA ALA A 121 10.54 -5.40 -3.40
C ALA A 121 9.20 -6.07 -3.67
N ALA A 122 8.50 -6.54 -2.63
CA ALA A 122 7.15 -7.08 -2.77
C ALA A 122 6.18 -6.02 -3.30
N PHE A 123 6.22 -4.80 -2.75
CA PHE A 123 5.41 -3.68 -3.20
C PHE A 123 5.68 -3.31 -4.67
N LEU A 124 6.96 -3.22 -5.06
CA LEU A 124 7.36 -2.92 -6.44
C LEU A 124 6.94 -4.01 -7.42
N LEU A 125 7.03 -5.29 -7.03
CA LEU A 125 6.59 -6.42 -7.86
C LEU A 125 5.07 -6.42 -8.07
N GLU A 126 4.28 -6.16 -7.04
CA GLU A 126 2.83 -6.04 -7.16
C GLU A 126 2.45 -4.79 -7.99
N GLY A 127 3.16 -3.67 -7.81
CA GLY A 127 3.04 -2.49 -8.66
C GLY A 127 3.34 -2.79 -10.12
N TYR A 128 4.41 -3.53 -10.42
CA TYR A 128 4.72 -4.01 -11.76
C TYR A 128 3.56 -4.82 -12.37
N ARG A 129 2.98 -5.77 -11.60
CA ARG A 129 1.84 -6.58 -12.05
C ARG A 129 0.65 -5.71 -12.42
N ALA A 130 0.34 -4.74 -11.58
CA ALA A 130 -0.73 -3.79 -11.80
C ALA A 130 -0.51 -2.96 -13.08
N VAL A 131 0.64 -2.31 -13.21
CA VAL A 131 0.96 -1.46 -14.37
C VAL A 131 1.04 -2.29 -15.66
N LYS A 132 1.58 -3.52 -15.59
CA LYS A 132 1.62 -4.42 -16.74
C LYS A 132 0.23 -4.75 -17.26
N ALA A 133 -0.73 -5.00 -16.36
CA ALA A 133 -2.11 -5.26 -16.72
C ALA A 133 -2.79 -4.03 -17.35
N MET A 134 -2.36 -2.83 -16.98
CA MET A 134 -2.95 -1.56 -17.42
C MET A 134 -2.33 -0.98 -18.69
N ALA A 135 -1.01 -1.06 -18.82
CA ALA A 135 -0.23 -0.33 -19.83
C ALA A 135 0.89 -1.19 -20.48
N GLY A 136 0.83 -2.50 -20.32
CA GLY A 136 1.78 -3.38 -20.93
C GLY A 136 3.17 -3.43 -20.26
N ARG A 137 4.06 -4.28 -20.81
CA ARG A 137 5.34 -4.63 -20.19
C ARG A 137 6.32 -3.46 -20.09
N ARG A 138 6.37 -2.59 -21.11
CA ARG A 138 7.35 -1.48 -21.14
C ARG A 138 7.07 -0.46 -20.03
N ALA A 139 5.82 -0.03 -19.92
CA ALA A 139 5.39 0.87 -18.86
C ALA A 139 5.62 0.26 -17.47
N ALA A 140 5.33 -1.03 -17.31
CA ALA A 140 5.54 -1.75 -16.05
C ALA A 140 7.03 -1.82 -15.65
N LEU A 141 7.94 -2.06 -16.59
CA LEU A 141 9.38 -2.07 -16.29
C LEU A 141 9.86 -0.70 -15.81
N LEU A 142 9.41 0.39 -16.45
CA LEU A 142 9.75 1.75 -16.05
C LEU A 142 9.12 2.14 -14.71
N SER A 143 7.95 1.59 -14.39
CA SER A 143 7.28 1.90 -13.12
C SER A 143 8.03 1.38 -11.89
N ILE A 144 8.86 0.34 -11.98
CA ILE A 144 9.62 -0.19 -10.85
C ILE A 144 10.55 0.90 -10.26
N PRO A 145 11.55 1.42 -11.00
CA PRO A 145 12.43 2.44 -10.44
C PRO A 145 11.70 3.75 -10.14
N LEU A 146 10.72 4.16 -10.97
CA LEU A 146 9.98 5.38 -10.72
C LEU A 146 9.15 5.32 -9.45
N THR A 147 8.46 4.18 -9.18
CA THR A 147 7.74 3.98 -7.93
C THR A 147 8.70 3.99 -6.74
N ALA A 148 9.84 3.29 -6.84
CA ALA A 148 10.84 3.27 -5.78
C ALA A 148 11.34 4.70 -5.47
N LEU A 149 11.66 5.50 -6.48
CA LEU A 149 12.06 6.89 -6.28
C LEU A 149 10.93 7.74 -5.68
N CYS A 150 9.71 7.69 -6.25
CA CYS A 150 8.58 8.46 -5.74
C CYS A 150 8.27 8.20 -4.27
N VAL A 151 8.47 6.96 -3.80
CA VAL A 151 8.23 6.57 -2.41
C VAL A 151 9.39 6.99 -1.52
N HIS A 152 10.58 6.47 -1.80
CA HIS A 152 11.68 6.49 -0.82
C HIS A 152 12.48 7.80 -0.82
N THR A 153 12.39 8.63 -1.87
CA THR A 153 13.01 9.98 -1.85
C THR A 153 12.03 11.08 -1.41
N SER A 154 10.76 10.73 -1.15
CA SER A 154 9.77 11.72 -0.73
C SER A 154 9.89 12.04 0.75
N TYR A 155 9.51 13.27 1.13
CA TYR A 155 9.56 13.71 2.52
C TYR A 155 8.72 12.83 3.46
N CYS A 156 7.64 12.20 2.97
CA CYS A 156 6.83 11.30 3.79
C CYS A 156 7.50 9.93 4.05
N PHE A 157 8.60 9.60 3.39
CA PHE A 157 9.37 8.40 3.73
C PHE A 157 10.18 8.59 5.02
N GLN A 158 10.63 9.81 5.28
CA GLN A 158 11.46 10.19 6.44
C GLN A 158 12.77 9.41 6.48
N ALA A 159 12.90 8.49 7.42
CA ALA A 159 14.10 7.71 7.67
C ALA A 159 13.95 6.22 7.30
N GLY A 160 12.79 5.82 6.82
CA GLY A 160 12.42 4.41 6.65
C GLY A 160 11.89 3.78 7.95
N ASP A 161 11.73 2.46 7.93
CA ASP A 161 11.33 1.64 9.07
C ASP A 161 10.04 2.14 9.77
N SER A 162 9.03 2.43 8.97
CA SER A 162 7.71 2.82 9.48
C SER A 162 6.68 1.70 9.26
N ALA A 163 5.66 1.66 10.11
CA ALA A 163 4.54 0.73 9.92
C ALA A 163 3.83 0.98 8.58
N GLU A 164 3.80 2.22 8.13
CA GLU A 164 3.25 2.66 6.85
C GLU A 164 4.00 2.04 5.66
N GLU A 165 5.31 2.03 5.72
CA GLU A 165 6.17 1.40 4.69
C GLU A 165 5.95 -0.10 4.63
N LEU A 166 6.05 -0.77 5.77
CA LEU A 166 5.87 -2.23 5.86
C LEU A 166 4.45 -2.68 5.49
N ALA A 167 3.44 -1.80 5.62
CA ALA A 167 2.07 -2.11 5.22
C ALA A 167 1.84 -2.01 3.70
N LEU A 168 2.66 -1.27 2.93
CA LEU A 168 2.45 -0.98 1.50
C LEU A 168 2.15 -2.21 0.64
N PRO A 169 2.96 -3.29 0.66
CA PRO A 169 2.69 -4.44 -0.19
C PRO A 169 1.37 -5.14 0.17
N MET A 170 1.00 -5.19 1.45
CA MET A 170 -0.23 -5.81 1.91
C MET A 170 -1.45 -4.97 1.54
N ILE A 171 -1.37 -3.65 1.65
CA ILE A 171 -2.44 -2.73 1.25
C ILE A 171 -2.66 -2.83 -0.26
N LEU A 172 -1.60 -2.76 -1.05
CA LEU A 172 -1.68 -2.85 -2.51
C LEU A 172 -2.26 -4.20 -2.95
N LEU A 173 -1.78 -5.31 -2.40
CA LEU A 173 -2.22 -6.64 -2.83
C LEU A 173 -3.72 -6.85 -2.59
N VAL A 174 -4.26 -6.46 -1.43
CA VAL A 174 -5.70 -6.53 -1.14
C VAL A 174 -6.49 -5.63 -2.08
N GLN A 175 -6.01 -4.41 -2.35
CA GLN A 175 -6.64 -3.49 -3.30
C GLN A 175 -6.67 -4.09 -4.72
N LEU A 176 -5.60 -4.75 -5.16
CA LEU A 176 -5.54 -5.40 -6.46
C LEU A 176 -6.49 -6.61 -6.55
N HIS A 177 -6.57 -7.41 -5.49
CA HIS A 177 -7.51 -8.53 -5.40
C HIS A 177 -8.98 -8.08 -5.49
N TRP A 178 -9.32 -6.95 -4.85
CA TRP A 178 -10.63 -6.32 -5.01
C TRP A 178 -10.90 -5.96 -6.47
N LEU A 179 -9.96 -5.28 -7.13
CA LEU A 179 -10.11 -4.86 -8.53
C LEU A 179 -10.22 -6.04 -9.50
N GLU A 180 -9.49 -7.14 -9.24
CA GLU A 180 -9.65 -8.39 -9.99
C GLU A 180 -11.06 -8.98 -9.83
N SER A 181 -11.64 -8.88 -8.65
CA SER A 181 -12.97 -9.42 -8.38
C SER A 181 -14.07 -8.72 -9.20
N LEU A 182 -13.85 -7.46 -9.62
CA LEU A 182 -14.78 -6.71 -10.48
C LEU A 182 -14.97 -7.33 -11.87
N LYS A 183 -14.01 -8.12 -12.36
CA LYS A 183 -14.08 -8.76 -13.68
C LYS A 183 -14.62 -10.18 -13.67
N SER A 184 -14.43 -10.86 -12.57
CA SER A 184 -14.85 -12.25 -12.45
C SER A 184 -16.32 -12.30 -12.06
N GLU A 185 -17.14 -12.99 -12.82
CA GLU A 185 -18.52 -13.32 -12.39
C GLU A 185 -18.57 -14.48 -11.39
N LYS A 186 -17.45 -15.20 -11.22
CA LYS A 186 -17.35 -16.31 -10.28
C LYS A 186 -17.14 -15.81 -8.87
N PRO A 187 -17.67 -16.53 -7.87
CA PRO A 187 -17.38 -16.24 -6.46
C PRO A 187 -15.88 -16.25 -6.19
N VAL A 188 -15.43 -15.34 -5.31
CA VAL A 188 -14.01 -15.29 -4.93
C VAL A 188 -13.61 -16.60 -4.25
N PHE A 189 -12.49 -17.18 -4.65
CA PHE A 189 -11.95 -18.41 -4.08
C PHE A 189 -11.67 -18.25 -2.58
N LEU A 190 -12.05 -19.26 -1.77
CA LEU A 190 -11.96 -19.18 -0.31
C LEU A 190 -10.54 -18.90 0.19
N GLY A 191 -9.51 -19.53 -0.40
CA GLY A 191 -8.11 -19.27 -0.03
C GLY A 191 -7.68 -17.82 -0.26
N ARG A 192 -8.26 -17.10 -1.23
CA ARG A 192 -8.04 -15.66 -1.41
C ARG A 192 -8.70 -14.87 -0.28
N LEU A 193 -9.94 -15.19 0.08
CA LEU A 193 -10.64 -14.53 1.21
C LEU A 193 -9.88 -14.70 2.51
N LEU A 194 -9.39 -15.92 2.79
CA LEU A 194 -8.53 -16.19 3.95
C LEU A 194 -7.24 -15.37 3.90
N GLY A 195 -6.57 -15.34 2.74
CA GLY A 195 -5.34 -14.55 2.54
C GLY A 195 -5.57 -13.05 2.72
N ASP A 196 -6.64 -12.51 2.14
CA ASP A 196 -6.97 -11.09 2.24
C ASP A 196 -7.33 -10.68 3.69
N GLY A 197 -8.10 -11.53 4.38
CA GLY A 197 -8.41 -11.34 5.80
C GLY A 197 -7.16 -11.44 6.68
N PHE A 198 -6.24 -12.35 6.38
CA PHE A 198 -4.95 -12.49 7.07
C PHE A 198 -4.07 -11.23 6.87
N LEU A 199 -3.94 -10.74 5.63
CA LEU A 199 -3.18 -9.52 5.32
C LEU A 199 -3.80 -8.28 5.98
N PHE A 200 -5.13 -8.18 5.99
CA PHE A 200 -5.82 -7.13 6.73
C PHE A 200 -5.49 -7.18 8.22
N GLY A 201 -5.50 -8.38 8.81
CA GLY A 201 -5.13 -8.57 10.21
C GLY A 201 -3.65 -8.27 10.49
N CYS A 202 -2.73 -8.59 9.57
CA CYS A 202 -1.32 -8.19 9.69
C CYS A 202 -1.18 -6.67 9.77
N VAL A 203 -1.84 -5.92 8.88
CA VAL A 203 -1.83 -4.44 8.93
C VAL A 203 -2.52 -3.94 10.20
N PHE A 204 -3.65 -4.54 10.60
CA PHE A 204 -4.34 -4.20 11.84
C PHE A 204 -3.43 -4.38 13.05
N TRP A 205 -2.68 -5.47 13.16
CA TRP A 205 -1.76 -5.74 14.26
C TRP A 205 -0.38 -5.08 14.12
N MET A 206 -0.17 -4.29 13.06
CA MET A 206 0.92 -3.30 12.98
C MET A 206 0.47 -1.92 13.42
N LYS A 207 -0.59 -1.40 12.77
CA LYS A 207 -1.16 -0.08 13.01
C LYS A 207 -2.58 -0.01 12.44
N PHE A 208 -3.59 -0.17 13.29
CA PHE A 208 -4.98 -0.30 12.83
C PHE A 208 -5.51 0.89 12.01
N THR A 209 -4.95 2.10 12.19
CA THR A 209 -5.33 3.27 11.41
C THR A 209 -5.01 3.14 9.91
N LEU A 210 -4.13 2.21 9.52
CA LEU A 210 -3.78 1.93 8.11
C LEU A 210 -4.80 1.03 7.41
N CYS A 211 -5.73 0.42 8.16
CA CYS A 211 -6.70 -0.55 7.62
C CYS A 211 -7.79 0.07 6.75
N GLY A 212 -7.89 1.40 6.66
CA GLY A 212 -8.96 2.08 5.94
C GLY A 212 -9.09 1.65 4.48
N THR A 213 -7.99 1.64 3.74
CA THR A 213 -7.95 1.22 2.32
C THR A 213 -8.40 -0.23 2.16
N GLN A 214 -7.79 -1.15 2.91
CA GLN A 214 -8.10 -2.57 2.83
C GLN A 214 -9.52 -2.85 3.31
N GLY A 215 -9.94 -2.29 4.44
CA GLY A 215 -11.28 -2.49 5.00
C GLY A 215 -12.38 -2.09 4.01
N MET A 216 -12.22 -0.96 3.31
CA MET A 216 -13.17 -0.54 2.28
C MET A 216 -13.13 -1.48 1.07
N ALA A 217 -11.95 -1.88 0.59
CA ALA A 217 -11.83 -2.81 -0.53
C ALA A 217 -12.50 -4.18 -0.23
N LEU A 218 -12.29 -4.70 0.98
CA LEU A 218 -12.91 -5.95 1.45
C LEU A 218 -14.43 -5.83 1.61
N LEU A 219 -14.92 -4.72 2.16
CA LEU A 219 -16.36 -4.44 2.26
C LEU A 219 -17.01 -4.39 0.87
N LEU A 220 -16.41 -3.66 -0.07
CA LEU A 220 -16.90 -3.60 -1.44
C LEU A 220 -16.89 -4.99 -2.10
N GLY A 221 -15.90 -5.84 -1.80
CA GLY A 221 -15.85 -7.24 -2.22
C GLY A 221 -17.04 -8.06 -1.69
N CYS A 222 -17.35 -7.94 -0.40
CA CYS A 222 -18.52 -8.57 0.21
C CYS A 222 -19.84 -8.08 -0.40
N LEU A 223 -19.99 -6.77 -0.63
CA LEU A 223 -21.17 -6.19 -1.25
C LEU A 223 -21.35 -6.61 -2.72
N LEU A 224 -20.23 -6.74 -3.46
CA LEU A 224 -20.26 -7.25 -4.82
C LEU A 224 -20.71 -8.71 -4.86
N ASP A 225 -20.22 -9.53 -3.92
CA ASP A 225 -20.61 -10.93 -3.82
C ASP A 225 -22.07 -11.08 -3.34
N ALA A 226 -22.52 -10.19 -2.47
CA ALA A 226 -23.95 -10.10 -2.09
C ALA A 226 -24.84 -9.77 -3.31
N ARG A 227 -24.41 -8.86 -4.17
CA ARG A 227 -25.14 -8.50 -5.39
C ARG A 227 -25.26 -9.65 -6.37
N ARG A 228 -24.21 -10.50 -6.47
CA ARG A 228 -24.14 -11.63 -7.41
C ARG A 228 -24.81 -12.90 -6.89
N ASN A 229 -24.63 -13.18 -5.60
CA ASN A 229 -24.97 -14.47 -4.98
C ASN A 229 -25.93 -14.32 -3.78
N GLY A 230 -26.52 -13.14 -3.59
CA GLY A 230 -27.43 -12.84 -2.47
C GLY A 230 -26.74 -12.86 -1.11
N ALA A 231 -27.51 -12.96 -0.05
CA ALA A 231 -27.00 -12.99 1.33
C ALA A 231 -25.99 -14.13 1.58
N LYS A 232 -26.15 -15.26 0.92
CA LYS A 232 -25.19 -16.41 1.01
C LYS A 232 -23.80 -15.99 0.53
N GLY A 233 -23.71 -15.24 -0.56
CA GLY A 233 -22.42 -14.71 -1.06
C GLY A 233 -21.78 -13.77 -0.05
N PHE A 234 -22.54 -12.83 0.51
CA PHE A 234 -22.07 -11.90 1.52
C PHE A 234 -21.47 -12.61 2.73
N PHE A 235 -22.25 -13.51 3.37
CA PHE A 235 -21.81 -14.19 4.58
C PHE A 235 -20.64 -15.16 4.33
N ARG A 236 -20.59 -15.78 3.14
CA ARG A 236 -19.44 -16.59 2.73
C ARG A 236 -18.16 -15.75 2.64
N SER A 237 -18.21 -14.61 1.99
CA SER A 237 -17.07 -13.70 1.84
C SER A 237 -16.65 -13.14 3.19
N LEU A 238 -17.60 -12.62 3.97
CA LEU A 238 -17.34 -12.11 5.32
C LEU A 238 -16.75 -13.17 6.22
N GLY A 239 -17.30 -14.39 6.23
CA GLY A 239 -16.80 -15.50 7.05
C GLY A 239 -15.38 -15.90 6.68
N GLY A 240 -15.05 -15.97 5.37
CA GLY A 240 -13.68 -16.22 4.92
C GLY A 240 -12.69 -15.14 5.35
N LEU A 241 -13.07 -13.87 5.23
CA LEU A 241 -12.25 -12.73 5.67
C LEU A 241 -12.04 -12.71 7.19
N LEU A 242 -13.11 -12.95 7.97
CA LEU A 242 -13.04 -13.03 9.43
C LEU A 242 -12.15 -14.19 9.90
N LEU A 243 -12.25 -15.35 9.25
CA LEU A 243 -11.38 -16.47 9.56
C LEU A 243 -9.91 -16.15 9.26
N GLY A 244 -9.63 -15.48 8.14
CA GLY A 244 -8.29 -15.00 7.82
C GLY A 244 -7.76 -14.01 8.87
N PHE A 245 -8.59 -13.04 9.31
CA PHE A 245 -8.28 -12.13 10.39
C PHE A 245 -7.98 -12.85 11.71
N LEU A 246 -8.79 -13.83 12.07
CA LEU A 246 -8.58 -14.65 13.27
C LEU A 246 -7.27 -15.42 13.20
N LEU A 247 -6.90 -15.97 12.04
CA LEU A 247 -5.61 -16.64 11.85
C LEU A 247 -4.42 -15.70 12.09
N SER A 248 -4.52 -14.43 11.70
CA SER A 248 -3.47 -13.44 11.99
C SER A 248 -3.45 -12.97 13.45
N THR A 249 -4.58 -13.09 14.14
CA THR A 249 -4.74 -12.73 15.56
C THR A 249 -4.29 -13.84 16.50
N LEU A 250 -4.41 -15.09 16.09
CA LEU A 250 -4.14 -16.26 16.92
C LEU A 250 -2.74 -16.28 17.55
N PRO A 251 -1.64 -15.93 16.85
CA PRO A 251 -0.31 -15.84 17.47
C PRO A 251 -0.27 -14.89 18.68
N TRP A 252 -0.99 -13.77 18.60
CA TRP A 252 -1.02 -12.76 19.65
C TRP A 252 -1.86 -13.22 20.85
N LEU A 253 -2.99 -13.89 20.59
CA LEU A 253 -3.80 -14.48 21.66
C LEU A 253 -3.00 -15.54 22.42
N ILE A 254 -2.25 -16.37 21.71
CA ILE A 254 -1.39 -17.38 22.34
C ILE A 254 -0.25 -16.70 23.11
N TYR A 255 0.48 -15.78 22.49
CA TYR A 255 1.63 -15.14 23.12
C TYR A 255 1.24 -14.37 24.40
N PHE A 256 0.23 -13.49 24.32
CA PHE A 256 -0.19 -12.70 25.47
C PHE A 256 -0.96 -13.55 26.49
N GLY A 257 -1.69 -14.60 26.05
CA GLY A 257 -2.38 -15.54 26.93
C GLY A 257 -1.40 -16.32 27.79
N LEU A 258 -0.37 -16.91 27.19
CA LEU A 258 0.65 -17.67 27.91
C LEU A 258 1.48 -16.81 28.88
N ASN A 259 1.60 -15.50 28.61
CA ASN A 259 2.34 -14.58 29.45
C ASN A 259 1.46 -13.79 30.42
N GLY A 260 0.15 -14.06 30.50
CA GLY A 260 -0.79 -13.36 31.40
C GLY A 260 -0.97 -11.87 31.07
N ALA A 261 -0.72 -11.44 29.81
CA ALA A 261 -0.67 -10.05 29.38
C ALA A 261 -1.79 -9.67 28.40
N LEU A 262 -2.87 -10.46 28.31
CA LEU A 262 -4.00 -10.16 27.39
C LEU A 262 -4.65 -8.81 27.70
N ALA A 263 -4.86 -8.51 28.99
CA ALA A 263 -5.46 -7.25 29.40
C ALA A 263 -4.55 -6.04 29.08
N ASP A 264 -3.24 -6.18 29.30
CA ASP A 264 -2.25 -5.13 28.99
C ASP A 264 -2.19 -4.85 27.50
N TRP A 265 -2.17 -5.90 26.66
CA TRP A 265 -2.21 -5.79 25.21
C TRP A 265 -3.46 -5.07 24.70
N LEU A 266 -4.65 -5.55 25.09
CA LEU A 266 -5.91 -4.98 24.61
C LEU A 266 -6.10 -3.55 25.13
N LYS A 267 -5.71 -3.29 26.41
CA LYS A 267 -5.75 -1.96 26.99
C LYS A 267 -4.84 -1.01 26.22
N THR A 268 -3.57 -1.32 26.11
CA THR A 268 -2.58 -0.42 25.51
C THR A 268 -2.81 -0.24 24.01
N TYR A 269 -2.99 -1.35 23.29
CA TYR A 269 -3.10 -1.25 21.83
C TYR A 269 -4.45 -0.74 21.34
N LEU A 270 -5.57 -1.11 21.98
CA LEU A 270 -6.89 -0.69 21.53
C LEU A 270 -7.41 0.50 22.37
N TYR A 271 -7.55 0.32 23.68
CA TYR A 271 -8.20 1.32 24.51
C TYR A 271 -7.40 2.63 24.56
N ASP A 272 -6.10 2.56 24.87
CA ASP A 272 -5.27 3.76 25.01
C ASP A 272 -5.15 4.51 23.67
N ASN A 273 -5.04 3.80 22.54
CA ASN A 273 -5.01 4.43 21.21
C ASN A 273 -6.34 5.09 20.82
N LEU A 274 -7.47 4.46 21.12
CA LEU A 274 -8.78 4.98 20.74
C LEU A 274 -9.25 6.13 21.63
N PHE A 275 -8.98 6.04 22.93
CA PHE A 275 -9.59 6.94 23.92
C PHE A 275 -8.59 7.89 24.59
N LEU A 276 -7.31 7.53 24.71
CA LEU A 276 -6.32 8.37 25.37
C LEU A 276 -5.41 9.08 24.36
N TYR A 277 -4.76 8.33 23.48
CA TYR A 277 -3.83 8.90 22.50
C TYR A 277 -4.51 9.78 21.45
N SER A 278 -5.73 9.44 21.07
CA SER A 278 -6.54 10.19 20.12
C SER A 278 -7.39 11.30 20.75
N SER A 279 -7.46 11.38 22.09
CA SER A 279 -8.24 12.40 22.81
C SER A 279 -7.55 13.76 22.86
N GLY A 280 -6.74 14.09 21.86
CA GLY A 280 -6.07 15.39 21.74
C GLY A 280 -7.02 16.56 21.89
N GLU A 281 -6.51 17.64 22.44
CA GLU A 281 -7.15 18.91 22.75
C GLU A 281 -7.83 19.50 21.51
N GLY A 282 -9.13 19.31 21.35
CA GLY A 282 -9.89 19.94 20.28
C GLY A 282 -11.07 19.13 19.79
N GLY A 283 -12.18 19.80 19.55
CA GLY A 283 -13.40 19.21 18.98
C GLY A 283 -13.24 18.78 17.51
N LEU A 284 -14.35 18.36 16.91
CA LEU A 284 -14.40 17.87 15.53
C LEU A 284 -13.81 18.87 14.51
N LEU A 285 -14.04 20.16 14.69
CA LEU A 285 -13.51 21.23 13.82
C LEU A 285 -11.98 21.31 13.88
N TRP A 286 -11.39 21.16 15.05
CA TRP A 286 -9.94 21.13 15.19
C TRP A 286 -9.34 19.92 14.46
N ARG A 287 -9.94 18.74 14.63
CA ARG A 287 -9.50 17.51 13.92
C ARG A 287 -9.59 17.70 12.40
N ALA A 288 -10.69 18.24 11.90
CA ALA A 288 -10.85 18.53 10.47
C ALA A 288 -9.77 19.50 9.97
N LYS A 289 -9.45 20.55 10.73
CA LYS A 289 -8.35 21.48 10.42
C LYS A 289 -6.99 20.78 10.38
N GLN A 290 -6.70 19.89 11.33
CA GLN A 290 -5.45 19.11 11.33
C GLN A 290 -5.38 18.14 10.14
N MET A 291 -6.48 17.50 9.78
CA MET A 291 -6.55 16.63 8.60
C MET A 291 -6.25 17.41 7.32
N LEU A 292 -6.84 18.59 7.14
CA LEU A 292 -6.58 19.47 5.99
C LEU A 292 -5.12 19.95 5.97
N LYS A 293 -4.58 20.31 7.12
CA LYS A 293 -3.17 20.70 7.28
C LYS A 293 -2.25 19.55 6.87
N SER A 294 -2.46 18.34 7.40
CA SER A 294 -1.65 17.17 7.08
C SER A 294 -1.74 16.78 5.59
N GLY A 295 -2.93 16.86 5.01
CA GLY A 295 -3.13 16.65 3.57
C GLY A 295 -2.38 17.69 2.73
N TRP A 296 -2.40 18.96 3.13
CA TRP A 296 -1.67 20.02 2.47
C TRP A 296 -0.14 19.84 2.62
N GLU A 297 0.34 19.50 3.80
CA GLU A 297 1.75 19.21 4.04
C GLU A 297 2.24 18.04 3.21
N TRP A 298 1.44 16.99 3.07
CA TRP A 298 1.76 15.88 2.18
C TRP A 298 1.88 16.32 0.72
N LEU A 299 0.93 17.10 0.21
CA LEU A 299 0.94 17.61 -1.17
C LEU A 299 2.13 18.55 -1.42
N SER A 300 2.45 19.43 -0.47
CA SER A 300 3.48 20.45 -0.64
C SER A 300 4.90 19.94 -0.39
N ARG A 301 5.09 19.03 0.58
CA ARG A 301 6.40 18.52 0.98
C ARG A 301 6.77 17.17 0.35
N SER A 302 5.78 16.42 -0.14
CA SER A 302 5.99 15.13 -0.81
C SER A 302 5.36 15.11 -2.21
N PRO A 303 5.56 16.13 -3.08
CA PRO A 303 4.86 16.26 -4.35
C PRO A 303 5.14 15.08 -5.30
N LEU A 304 6.35 14.51 -5.27
CA LEU A 304 6.72 13.35 -6.10
C LEU A 304 5.91 12.09 -5.79
N CYS A 305 5.40 11.95 -4.58
CA CYS A 305 4.51 10.86 -4.18
C CYS A 305 3.03 11.30 -4.25
N ALA A 306 2.69 12.42 -3.66
CA ALA A 306 1.32 12.87 -3.46
C ALA A 306 0.58 13.22 -4.76
N LEU A 307 1.21 13.99 -5.67
CA LEU A 307 0.58 14.38 -6.92
C LEU A 307 0.30 13.19 -7.85
N PRO A 308 1.25 12.25 -8.09
CA PRO A 308 0.93 11.04 -8.84
C PRO A 308 -0.19 10.19 -8.20
N VAL A 309 -0.20 10.02 -6.89
CA VAL A 309 -1.26 9.29 -6.20
C VAL A 309 -2.63 9.95 -6.47
N CYS A 310 -2.76 11.25 -6.21
CA CYS A 310 -4.01 11.97 -6.43
C CYS A 310 -4.44 11.94 -7.91
N ALA A 311 -3.51 12.21 -8.84
CA ALA A 311 -3.76 12.16 -10.27
C ALA A 311 -4.21 10.76 -10.73
N GLY A 312 -3.58 9.70 -10.24
CA GLY A 312 -3.93 8.31 -10.55
C GLY A 312 -5.33 7.94 -10.07
N VAL A 313 -5.69 8.33 -8.85
CA VAL A 313 -7.04 8.09 -8.29
C VAL A 313 -8.09 8.88 -9.07
N ILE A 314 -7.88 10.18 -9.32
CA ILE A 314 -8.76 11.03 -10.13
C ILE A 314 -8.94 10.41 -11.51
N ALA A 315 -7.85 10.09 -12.19
CA ALA A 315 -7.86 9.46 -13.49
C ALA A 315 -8.65 8.14 -13.47
N SER A 316 -8.55 7.36 -12.41
CA SER A 316 -9.29 6.10 -12.24
C SER A 316 -10.79 6.29 -12.00
N CYS A 317 -11.23 7.45 -11.52
CA CYS A 317 -12.64 7.74 -11.25
C CYS A 317 -13.39 8.31 -12.46
N PHE A 318 -12.76 9.14 -13.28
CA PHE A 318 -13.45 9.97 -14.27
C PHE A 318 -13.40 9.47 -15.72
N GLY A 319 -12.81 8.29 -16.01
CA GLY A 319 -12.80 7.73 -17.37
C GLY A 319 -14.19 7.35 -17.87
N ARG A 320 -14.49 7.59 -19.18
CA ARG A 320 -15.74 7.16 -19.84
C ARG A 320 -15.82 5.62 -19.92
N GLY A 321 -17.05 5.11 -19.96
CA GLY A 321 -17.32 3.66 -20.09
C GLY A 321 -17.14 2.86 -18.80
N LYS A 322 -16.85 3.50 -17.66
CA LYS A 322 -16.72 2.82 -16.38
C LYS A 322 -18.05 2.59 -15.69
N THR A 323 -18.22 1.40 -15.13
CA THR A 323 -19.34 1.12 -14.22
C THR A 323 -19.19 1.91 -12.90
N GLY A 324 -20.29 2.13 -12.20
CA GLY A 324 -20.24 2.74 -10.86
C GLY A 324 -19.30 2.00 -9.91
N TRP A 325 -19.31 0.66 -9.92
CA TRP A 325 -18.40 -0.19 -9.11
C TRP A 325 -16.93 0.05 -9.38
N GLN A 326 -16.56 0.29 -10.63
CA GLN A 326 -15.18 0.58 -11.00
C GLN A 326 -14.70 1.94 -10.49
N ARG A 327 -15.57 2.95 -10.53
CA ARG A 327 -15.26 4.30 -10.01
C ARG A 327 -15.10 4.29 -8.51
N ILE A 328 -16.08 3.74 -7.79
CA ILE A 328 -16.05 3.67 -6.32
C ILE A 328 -14.93 2.75 -5.82
N GLY A 329 -14.54 1.75 -6.61
CA GLY A 329 -13.49 0.78 -6.26
C GLY A 329 -12.09 1.35 -6.09
N TRP A 330 -11.83 2.55 -6.64
CA TRP A 330 -10.61 3.31 -6.38
C TRP A 330 -10.84 4.43 -5.38
N LEU A 331 -11.96 5.14 -5.53
CA LEU A 331 -12.24 6.34 -4.75
C LEU A 331 -12.50 6.03 -3.28
N LEU A 332 -13.39 5.09 -2.97
CA LEU A 332 -13.76 4.81 -1.58
C LEU A 332 -12.62 4.20 -0.76
N PRO A 333 -11.83 3.22 -1.26
CA PRO A 333 -10.64 2.75 -0.55
C PRO A 333 -9.60 3.86 -0.33
N PHE A 334 -9.41 4.76 -1.30
CA PHE A 334 -8.52 5.91 -1.13
C PHE A 334 -9.03 6.88 -0.06
N LEU A 335 -10.32 7.26 -0.11
CA LEU A 335 -10.91 8.19 0.86
C LEU A 335 -10.89 7.62 2.28
N LEU A 336 -11.23 6.32 2.45
CA LEU A 336 -11.21 5.72 3.77
C LEU A 336 -9.78 5.47 4.27
N GLY A 337 -8.83 5.18 3.37
CA GLY A 337 -7.41 5.15 3.67
C GLY A 337 -6.89 6.51 4.16
N ALA A 338 -7.20 7.57 3.43
CA ALA A 338 -6.83 8.94 3.80
C ALA A 338 -7.49 9.35 5.13
N LEU A 339 -8.77 9.01 5.33
CA LEU A 339 -9.44 9.23 6.62
C LEU A 339 -8.70 8.51 7.75
N GLY A 340 -8.40 7.22 7.62
CA GLY A 340 -7.69 6.45 8.63
C GLY A 340 -6.32 7.04 8.98
N VAL A 341 -5.59 7.47 7.95
CA VAL A 341 -4.26 8.10 8.09
C VAL A 341 -4.32 9.44 8.84
N PHE A 342 -5.32 10.28 8.55
CA PHE A 342 -5.37 11.65 9.07
C PHE A 342 -6.30 11.87 10.26
N ILE A 343 -7.22 10.93 10.57
CA ILE A 343 -8.27 11.11 11.59
C ILE A 343 -7.75 11.32 13.01
N GLY A 344 -6.55 10.81 13.30
CA GLY A 344 -5.89 10.95 14.60
C GLY A 344 -5.51 12.40 14.96
N GLY A 345 -5.61 13.35 14.02
CA GLY A 345 -5.24 14.76 14.22
C GLY A 345 -3.75 15.00 14.45
N LYS A 346 -2.92 13.98 14.32
CA LYS A 346 -1.46 14.09 14.39
C LYS A 346 -0.89 14.43 13.02
N THR A 347 0.05 15.36 12.95
CA THR A 347 0.66 15.86 11.71
C THR A 347 2.03 15.23 11.43
N TYR A 348 2.15 13.92 11.68
CA TYR A 348 3.41 13.22 11.40
C TYR A 348 3.62 13.05 9.89
N PRO A 349 4.79 13.45 9.36
CA PRO A 349 5.05 13.46 7.91
C PRO A 349 4.92 12.10 7.22
N TYR A 350 5.21 11.00 7.92
CA TYR A 350 5.22 9.65 7.37
C TYR A 350 3.83 8.98 7.32
N TYR A 351 2.82 9.50 8.00
CA TYR A 351 1.48 8.92 8.00
C TYR A 351 0.88 8.73 6.59
N PRO A 352 0.95 9.71 5.68
CA PRO A 352 0.40 9.55 4.34
C PRO A 352 1.19 8.62 3.42
N LEU A 353 2.34 8.07 3.85
CA LEU A 353 3.11 7.11 3.06
C LEU A 353 2.28 5.89 2.66
N ALA A 354 1.37 5.43 3.51
CA ALA A 354 0.46 4.31 3.20
C ALA A 354 -0.38 4.54 1.93
N LEU A 355 -0.65 5.80 1.57
CA LEU A 355 -1.38 6.16 0.34
C LEU A 355 -0.54 5.95 -0.93
N ALA A 356 0.77 5.75 -0.82
CA ALA A 356 1.62 5.37 -1.95
C ALA A 356 1.22 4.04 -2.59
N ALA A 357 0.42 3.20 -1.91
CA ALA A 357 -0.21 2.01 -2.49
C ALA A 357 -1.05 2.31 -3.74
N PHE A 358 -1.43 3.57 -3.98
CA PHE A 358 -2.16 3.99 -5.18
C PHE A 358 -1.26 4.47 -6.35
N LEU A 359 0.08 4.53 -6.18
CA LEU A 359 1.01 4.91 -7.26
C LEU A 359 0.86 4.06 -8.54
N PRO A 360 0.64 2.74 -8.47
CA PRO A 360 0.46 1.94 -9.69
C PRO A 360 -0.71 2.40 -10.57
N CYS A 361 -1.73 3.05 -9.99
CA CYS A 361 -2.83 3.64 -10.77
C CYS A 361 -2.33 4.73 -11.71
N PHE A 362 -1.47 5.62 -11.19
CA PHE A 362 -0.89 6.71 -11.96
C PHE A 362 0.02 6.19 -13.07
N PHE A 363 0.95 5.31 -12.75
CA PHE A 363 1.88 4.76 -13.76
C PHE A 363 1.18 3.92 -14.81
N GLY A 364 0.12 3.19 -14.43
CA GLY A 364 -0.72 2.47 -15.37
C GLY A 364 -1.49 3.41 -16.31
N TRP A 365 -2.09 4.47 -15.76
CA TRP A 365 -2.78 5.48 -16.56
C TRP A 365 -1.81 6.24 -17.47
N LEU A 366 -0.70 6.74 -16.94
CA LEU A 366 0.30 7.48 -17.71
C LEU A 366 0.91 6.60 -18.81
N GLY A 367 1.25 5.35 -18.51
CA GLY A 367 1.78 4.40 -19.47
C GLY A 367 0.81 4.13 -20.63
N ALA A 368 -0.47 3.88 -20.33
CA ALA A 368 -1.49 3.69 -21.35
C ALA A 368 -1.70 4.94 -22.23
N LEU A 369 -1.62 6.14 -21.63
CA LEU A 369 -1.71 7.40 -22.36
C LEU A 369 -0.52 7.60 -23.30
N LEU A 370 0.70 7.34 -22.82
CA LEU A 370 1.93 7.48 -23.62
C LEU A 370 1.99 6.45 -24.74
N GLU A 371 1.61 5.21 -24.49
CA GLU A 371 1.62 4.14 -25.52
C GLU A 371 0.72 4.48 -26.69
N LYS A 372 -0.47 5.02 -26.45
CA LYS A 372 -1.37 5.49 -27.51
C LYS A 372 -0.81 6.68 -28.28
N ARG A 373 -0.20 7.66 -27.62
CA ARG A 373 0.43 8.81 -28.26
C ARG A 373 1.61 8.38 -29.15
N LEU A 374 2.47 7.51 -28.63
CA LEU A 374 3.62 6.99 -29.38
C LEU A 374 3.19 6.14 -30.58
N ALA A 375 2.15 5.30 -30.46
CA ALA A 375 1.58 4.56 -31.58
C ALA A 375 1.00 5.48 -32.67
N GLY A 376 0.39 6.62 -32.28
CA GLY A 376 -0.09 7.65 -33.21
C GLY A 376 1.05 8.40 -33.90
N LEU A 377 2.15 8.67 -33.19
CA LEU A 377 3.37 9.31 -33.76
C LEU A 377 4.14 8.34 -34.65
N SER A 378 4.25 7.05 -34.30
CA SER A 378 4.97 6.06 -35.12
C SER A 378 4.33 5.90 -36.48
N LYS A 379 3.00 5.93 -36.60
CA LYS A 379 2.30 5.89 -37.89
C LYS A 379 2.56 7.13 -38.76
N ARG A 380 2.89 8.28 -38.15
CA ARG A 380 3.15 9.54 -38.84
C ARG A 380 4.64 9.85 -39.03
N ALA A 381 5.50 9.43 -38.11
CA ALA A 381 6.91 9.80 -38.06
C ALA A 381 7.88 8.66 -38.42
N TYR A 382 7.40 7.41 -38.48
CA TYR A 382 8.26 6.28 -38.89
C TYR A 382 8.91 6.49 -40.27
N PRO A 383 8.22 7.07 -41.27
CA PRO A 383 8.86 7.36 -42.57
C PRO A 383 9.96 8.44 -42.44
N CYS A 384 9.76 9.43 -41.55
CA CYS A 384 10.71 10.56 -41.40
C CYS A 384 11.94 10.16 -40.57
N ILE A 385 11.77 9.31 -39.55
CA ILE A 385 12.88 8.83 -38.71
C ILE A 385 13.69 7.75 -39.43
N ALA A 386 13.05 6.89 -40.21
CA ALA A 386 13.76 5.93 -41.08
C ALA A 386 14.56 6.64 -42.17
N ALA A 387 14.04 7.73 -42.75
CA ALA A 387 14.76 8.55 -43.74
C ALA A 387 15.89 9.41 -43.13
N ALA A 388 15.89 9.67 -41.82
CA ALA A 388 16.95 10.41 -41.12
C ALA A 388 18.06 9.52 -40.56
N LEU A 389 17.86 8.21 -40.54
CA LEU A 389 18.82 7.19 -40.09
C LEU A 389 19.42 6.35 -41.23
N CYS A 390 18.99 6.56 -42.46
CA CYS A 390 19.61 6.10 -43.73
C CYS A 390 20.41 7.25 -44.36
#